data_6db4d81d16d0955ba170c3504a75299a
#
_entry.id   6db4d81d16d0955ba170c3504a75299a
#
_cell.length_a   1.000
_cell.length_b   1.000
_cell.length_c   1.000
_cell.angle_alpha   90.00
_cell.angle_beta   90.00
_cell.angle_gamma   90.00
#
_symmetry.space_group_name_H-M   'P 1'
#
loop_
_entity.id
_entity.type
_entity.pdbx_description
1 polymer ?
#
loop_
_entity_poly.entity_id
_entity_poly.type
_entity_poly.pdbx_seq_one_letter_code
_entity_poly.pdbx_strand_id
1 'polypeptide(L)'
;MDTLSHTKTPVRCGAAASLTVILLLALSGCAAVKVKLGLRVYLAKEQVASMQASLLNGPAIAPGEKSPLVVQFTQPDGKILVTEGKGKGKVLWQDLTVTPSVVSANNKGVLKLAHDPRLSDGKTAHVTITVPSHPDLKAELDIPITYDYNFVSNFSGARGSDGLSGSDGMAGSSGSMGSTDPNNPSAGGNGGNGTNGGDGGDGGNGGSAPAVQVRVTLRPGAHPLLQASVVAAGKTRLYLIDPQGGALTVTANGGPGGSGGRGGRGGAAGSGGIGTPNGSSGLAGSDGRNGSDGLPGRGGSFTVTYDPQVQPYLSIIHLSNSGGPKPVFNEAPVAPLW
;
A
#
# COMPACT_ATOMS: atom_id res chain seq x y z
N MET A 1 31.59 -67.09 10.41
CA MET A 1 32.65 -66.69 9.54
C MET A 1 32.13 -65.52 8.75
N ASP A 2 32.59 -64.41 9.16
CA ASP A 2 32.54 -63.06 8.63
C ASP A 2 31.21 -62.47 8.11
N THR A 3 30.55 -61.80 9.02
CA THR A 3 29.45 -60.89 8.75
C THR A 3 30.00 -59.51 8.42
N LEU A 4 29.81 -59.03 7.20
CA LEU A 4 30.11 -57.65 6.78
C LEU A 4 28.94 -56.73 7.14
N SER A 5 29.17 -55.89 8.19
CA SER A 5 28.31 -54.82 8.59
C SER A 5 28.45 -53.60 7.63
N HIS A 6 27.38 -53.24 6.94
CA HIS A 6 27.30 -51.97 6.22
C HIS A 6 26.73 -50.84 7.11
N THR A 7 27.63 -50.03 7.63
CA THR A 7 27.26 -48.75 8.27
C THR A 7 26.91 -47.70 7.22
N LYS A 8 25.65 -47.30 7.18
CA LYS A 8 25.18 -46.11 6.44
C LYS A 8 25.47 -44.85 7.27
N THR A 9 26.34 -43.99 6.76
CA THR A 9 26.56 -42.64 7.26
C THR A 9 25.39 -41.72 6.86
N PRO A 10 24.77 -40.98 7.80
CA PRO A 10 23.78 -39.98 7.43
C PRO A 10 24.47 -38.68 6.92
N VAL A 11 24.09 -38.24 5.73
CA VAL A 11 24.50 -36.95 5.16
C VAL A 11 23.86 -35.81 5.97
N ARG A 12 24.67 -35.11 6.76
CA ARG A 12 24.31 -33.85 7.43
C ARG A 12 24.43 -32.70 6.43
N CYS A 13 23.36 -32.38 5.72
CA CYS A 13 23.30 -31.27 4.80
C CYS A 13 22.12 -30.31 5.05
N GLY A 14 21.88 -29.97 6.34
CA GLY A 14 20.74 -29.09 6.67
C GLY A 14 21.06 -27.90 7.61
N ALA A 15 22.21 -27.91 8.28
CA ALA A 15 22.48 -26.93 9.34
C ALA A 15 23.18 -25.65 8.86
N ALA A 16 23.92 -25.70 7.72
CA ALA A 16 24.68 -24.54 7.25
C ALA A 16 23.80 -23.48 6.56
N ALA A 17 22.76 -23.90 5.82
CA ALA A 17 21.88 -22.96 5.08
C ALA A 17 20.98 -22.17 6.03
N SER A 18 20.48 -22.77 7.11
CA SER A 18 19.63 -22.08 8.10
C SER A 18 20.39 -21.04 8.91
N LEU A 19 21.66 -21.29 9.24
CA LEU A 19 22.50 -20.34 9.97
C LEU A 19 22.83 -19.10 9.15
N THR A 20 23.02 -19.26 7.84
CA THR A 20 23.33 -18.14 6.93
C THR A 20 22.13 -17.22 6.75
N VAL A 21 20.90 -17.74 6.66
CA VAL A 21 19.66 -16.95 6.54
C VAL A 21 19.36 -16.20 7.85
N ILE A 22 19.55 -16.80 9.00
CA ILE A 22 19.37 -16.14 10.32
C ILE A 22 20.41 -15.04 10.51
N LEU A 23 21.66 -15.25 10.09
CA LEU A 23 22.71 -14.25 10.15
C LEU A 23 22.42 -13.05 9.22
N LEU A 24 21.89 -13.26 8.03
CA LEU A 24 21.47 -12.20 7.09
C LEU A 24 20.27 -11.40 7.62
N LEU A 25 19.32 -12.02 8.30
CA LEU A 25 18.17 -11.34 8.94
C LEU A 25 18.60 -10.52 10.17
N ALA A 26 19.57 -11.00 10.95
CA ALA A 26 20.15 -10.24 12.08
C ALA A 26 20.98 -9.04 11.61
N LEU A 27 21.63 -9.11 10.44
CA LEU A 27 22.41 -8.02 9.83
C LEU A 27 21.53 -6.84 9.36
N SER A 28 20.24 -7.05 9.10
CA SER A 28 19.36 -5.98 8.60
C SER A 28 18.95 -4.95 9.66
N GLY A 29 19.09 -5.24 10.96
CA GLY A 29 18.57 -4.42 12.05
C GLY A 29 19.61 -3.65 12.88
N CYS A 30 20.85 -4.11 13.03
CA CYS A 30 21.80 -3.51 13.95
C CYS A 30 22.68 -2.44 13.30
N ALA A 31 22.53 -1.16 13.75
CA ALA A 31 23.34 -0.03 13.26
C ALA A 31 24.85 -0.30 13.41
N ALA A 32 25.29 -0.91 14.52
CA ALA A 32 26.68 -1.22 14.77
C ALA A 32 27.30 -2.18 13.73
N VAL A 33 26.53 -3.15 13.23
CA VAL A 33 27.00 -4.08 12.19
C VAL A 33 27.11 -3.36 10.85
N LYS A 34 26.14 -2.51 10.49
CA LYS A 34 26.20 -1.71 9.27
C LYS A 34 27.40 -0.75 9.25
N VAL A 35 27.76 -0.19 10.42
CA VAL A 35 28.94 0.66 10.56
C VAL A 35 30.22 -0.15 10.40
N LYS A 36 30.34 -1.33 11.05
CA LYS A 36 31.51 -2.22 10.86
C LYS A 36 31.73 -2.64 9.41
N LEU A 37 30.64 -2.79 8.64
CA LEU A 37 30.69 -3.10 7.21
C LEU A 37 30.92 -1.88 6.31
N GLY A 38 31.14 -0.68 6.85
CA GLY A 38 31.32 0.57 6.10
C GLY A 38 30.06 1.05 5.36
N LEU A 39 28.89 0.43 5.64
CA LEU A 39 27.60 0.82 5.05
C LEU A 39 26.98 2.04 5.74
N ARG A 40 27.40 2.33 6.97
CA ARG A 40 26.99 3.50 7.78
C ARG A 40 28.20 4.06 8.52
N VAL A 41 28.07 5.31 8.97
CA VAL A 41 29.09 5.97 9.81
C VAL A 41 28.42 6.54 11.07
N TYR A 42 29.13 6.47 12.19
CA TYR A 42 28.77 7.22 13.39
C TYR A 42 29.38 8.62 13.28
N LEU A 43 28.56 9.64 13.34
CA LEU A 43 29.02 11.03 13.19
C LEU A 43 30.00 11.42 14.30
N ALA A 44 29.87 10.84 15.49
CA ALA A 44 30.79 11.03 16.62
C ALA A 44 32.26 10.67 16.31
N LYS A 45 32.53 9.90 15.24
CA LYS A 45 33.88 9.48 14.84
C LYS A 45 34.42 10.27 13.64
N GLU A 46 33.61 11.14 13.09
CA GLU A 46 33.94 11.93 11.90
C GLU A 46 34.29 13.36 12.31
N GLN A 47 35.26 13.96 11.63
CA GLN A 47 35.51 15.39 11.74
C GLN A 47 34.56 16.14 10.81
N VAL A 48 33.82 17.11 11.34
CA VAL A 48 32.83 17.86 10.58
C VAL A 48 33.10 19.35 10.73
N ALA A 49 33.25 20.05 9.60
CA ALA A 49 33.49 21.48 9.56
C ALA A 49 32.18 22.29 9.47
N SER A 50 31.17 21.79 8.76
CA SER A 50 29.89 22.49 8.62
C SER A 50 28.74 21.51 8.36
N MET A 51 27.52 22.00 8.58
CA MET A 51 26.29 21.24 8.39
C MET A 51 25.26 22.09 7.64
N GLN A 52 24.53 21.50 6.70
CA GLN A 52 23.42 22.11 5.98
C GLN A 52 22.23 21.16 5.93
N ALA A 53 21.01 21.70 6.01
CA ALA A 53 19.77 20.96 5.92
C ALA A 53 18.90 21.46 4.77
N SER A 54 18.20 20.56 4.11
CA SER A 54 17.25 20.87 3.04
C SER A 54 16.13 19.86 2.98
N LEU A 55 15.01 20.22 2.35
CA LEU A 55 13.96 19.28 2.01
C LEU A 55 14.22 18.65 0.64
N LEU A 56 13.89 17.37 0.51
CA LEU A 56 14.07 16.65 -0.76
C LEU A 56 13.02 17.05 -1.80
N ASN A 57 11.79 17.37 -1.38
CA ASN A 57 10.65 17.61 -2.27
C ASN A 57 10.47 19.10 -2.64
N GLY A 58 11.43 19.96 -2.30
CA GLY A 58 11.34 21.39 -2.56
C GLY A 58 11.41 22.22 -1.27
N PRO A 59 11.51 23.56 -1.37
CA PRO A 59 11.75 24.41 -0.22
C PRO A 59 10.53 24.62 0.69
N ALA A 60 9.32 24.28 0.22
CA ALA A 60 8.04 24.48 0.93
C ALA A 60 7.34 23.15 1.23
N ILE A 61 6.33 23.18 2.09
CA ILE A 61 5.50 22.02 2.44
C ILE A 61 4.01 22.40 2.47
N ALA A 62 3.15 21.52 1.91
CA ALA A 62 1.72 21.71 1.92
C ALA A 62 1.02 20.98 3.09
N PRO A 63 -0.18 21.42 3.54
CA PRO A 63 -0.97 20.68 4.52
C PRO A 63 -1.23 19.23 4.08
N GLY A 64 -0.88 18.29 4.97
CA GLY A 64 -0.98 16.85 4.72
C GLY A 64 0.22 16.21 4.02
N GLU A 65 1.13 17.00 3.48
CA GLU A 65 2.31 16.53 2.80
C GLU A 65 3.34 15.93 3.78
N LYS A 66 4.18 15.04 3.23
CA LYS A 66 5.38 14.50 3.87
C LYS A 66 6.57 14.85 3.02
N SER A 67 7.56 15.54 3.59
CA SER A 67 8.81 15.85 2.92
C SER A 67 9.99 15.27 3.69
N PRO A 68 10.86 14.47 3.05
CA PRO A 68 12.08 14.00 3.69
C PRO A 68 13.07 15.14 3.88
N LEU A 69 13.62 15.23 5.08
CA LEU A 69 14.75 16.09 5.41
C LEU A 69 16.05 15.40 4.98
N VAL A 70 16.96 16.14 4.40
CA VAL A 70 18.31 15.71 4.05
C VAL A 70 19.30 16.63 4.75
N VAL A 71 20.23 16.05 5.51
CA VAL A 71 21.30 16.80 6.17
C VAL A 71 22.63 16.38 5.57
N GLN A 72 23.41 17.38 5.16
CA GLN A 72 24.74 17.22 4.59
C GLN A 72 25.76 17.77 5.59
N PHE A 73 26.86 17.07 5.75
CA PHE A 73 27.98 17.40 6.61
C PHE A 73 29.24 17.50 5.76
N THR A 74 29.91 18.64 5.80
CA THR A 74 31.17 18.86 5.08
C THR A 74 32.32 18.61 6.05
N GLN A 75 33.22 17.70 5.68
CA GLN A 75 34.43 17.41 6.42
C GLN A 75 35.52 18.46 6.11
N PRO A 76 36.58 18.63 6.95
CA PRO A 76 37.65 19.59 6.69
C PRO A 76 38.40 19.36 5.37
N ASP A 77 38.40 18.12 4.87
CA ASP A 77 39.00 17.76 3.57
C ASP A 77 38.07 18.03 2.37
N GLY A 78 36.88 18.61 2.62
CA GLY A 78 35.85 18.89 1.59
C GLY A 78 34.93 17.73 1.25
N LYS A 79 35.14 16.56 1.84
CA LYS A 79 34.24 15.42 1.62
C LYS A 79 32.87 15.64 2.24
N ILE A 80 31.82 15.21 1.57
CA ILE A 80 30.43 15.37 2.02
C ILE A 80 29.88 14.03 2.53
N LEU A 81 29.38 14.04 3.75
CA LEU A 81 28.60 12.97 4.34
C LEU A 81 27.12 13.39 4.33
N VAL A 82 26.22 12.45 4.06
CA VAL A 82 24.77 12.72 3.96
C VAL A 82 24.01 11.73 4.83
N THR A 83 22.86 12.16 5.34
CA THR A 83 21.95 11.30 6.10
C THR A 83 21.45 10.09 5.30
N GLU A 84 21.22 8.99 5.98
CA GLU A 84 20.71 7.75 5.40
C GLU A 84 19.26 7.88 4.91
N GLY A 85 18.74 6.80 4.32
CA GLY A 85 17.37 6.74 3.83
C GLY A 85 17.17 7.49 2.52
N LYS A 86 16.31 8.50 2.50
CA LYS A 86 16.04 9.29 1.29
C LYS A 86 17.23 10.16 0.86
N GLY A 87 18.09 10.54 1.79
CA GLY A 87 19.37 11.20 1.48
C GLY A 87 20.39 10.29 0.81
N LYS A 88 20.17 8.97 0.80
CA LYS A 88 21.03 7.93 0.21
C LYS A 88 22.47 7.93 0.77
N GLY A 89 22.67 8.58 1.90
CA GLY A 89 23.98 8.68 2.56
C GLY A 89 24.19 7.61 3.63
N LYS A 90 25.23 7.82 4.43
CA LYS A 90 25.68 6.86 5.44
C LYS A 90 25.47 7.33 6.88
N VAL A 91 25.18 8.63 7.13
CA VAL A 91 24.99 9.19 8.47
C VAL A 91 23.66 8.71 9.05
N LEU A 92 23.71 8.19 10.25
CA LEU A 92 22.54 7.66 10.95
C LEU A 92 21.67 8.78 11.51
N TRP A 93 20.35 8.68 11.36
CA TRP A 93 19.40 9.64 11.96
C TRP A 93 19.45 9.66 13.49
N GLN A 94 19.84 8.56 14.13
CA GLN A 94 19.98 8.48 15.58
C GLN A 94 21.12 9.38 16.14
N ASP A 95 22.05 9.81 15.31
CA ASP A 95 23.14 10.70 15.70
C ASP A 95 22.73 12.18 15.70
N LEU A 96 21.48 12.46 15.31
CA LEU A 96 20.92 13.80 15.17
C LEU A 96 19.73 14.00 16.11
N THR A 97 19.59 15.20 16.64
CA THR A 97 18.39 15.68 17.30
C THR A 97 17.67 16.66 16.39
N VAL A 98 16.41 16.37 16.04
CA VAL A 98 15.57 17.21 15.18
C VAL A 98 14.43 17.78 16.04
N THR A 99 14.39 19.10 16.19
CA THR A 99 13.38 19.84 16.95
C THR A 99 12.53 20.65 15.97
N PRO A 100 11.34 20.17 15.57
CA PRO A 100 10.47 20.87 14.65
C PRO A 100 9.45 21.77 15.38
N SER A 101 8.98 22.83 14.70
CA SER A 101 7.77 23.58 15.05
C SER A 101 6.80 23.57 13.88
N VAL A 102 5.50 23.60 14.13
CA VAL A 102 4.41 23.56 13.14
C VAL A 102 4.32 22.22 12.37
N VAL A 103 5.45 21.66 11.97
CA VAL A 103 5.56 20.28 11.40
C VAL A 103 5.94 19.29 12.49
N SER A 104 5.72 18.01 12.22
CA SER A 104 6.25 16.90 13.02
C SER A 104 7.37 16.20 12.28
N ALA A 105 8.38 15.66 12.98
CA ALA A 105 9.45 14.86 12.43
C ALA A 105 9.39 13.44 12.98
N ASN A 106 9.67 12.44 12.16
CA ASN A 106 9.85 11.08 12.63
C ASN A 106 11.34 10.74 12.79
N ASN A 107 11.64 9.56 13.37
CA ASN A 107 13.00 9.08 13.59
C ASN A 107 13.79 8.72 12.31
N LYS A 108 13.21 8.89 11.12
CA LYS A 108 13.83 8.70 9.81
C LYS A 108 14.00 10.03 9.05
N GLY A 109 13.85 11.15 9.74
CA GLY A 109 13.99 12.48 9.15
C GLY A 109 12.86 12.84 8.17
N VAL A 110 11.67 12.25 8.27
CA VAL A 110 10.54 12.65 7.44
C VAL A 110 9.70 13.66 8.21
N LEU A 111 9.60 14.86 7.67
CA LEU A 111 8.71 15.91 8.16
C LEU A 111 7.29 15.68 7.64
N LYS A 112 6.31 16.02 8.45
CA LYS A 112 4.89 15.96 8.09
C LYS A 112 4.19 17.21 8.59
N LEU A 113 3.48 17.90 7.70
CA LEU A 113 2.55 18.95 8.07
C LEU A 113 1.16 18.36 8.34
N ALA A 114 0.45 18.87 9.33
CA ALA A 114 -0.92 18.46 9.63
C ALA A 114 -1.84 18.74 8.42
N HIS A 115 -2.87 17.89 8.22
CA HIS A 115 -3.84 18.10 7.14
C HIS A 115 -4.75 19.31 7.36
N ASP A 116 -5.02 19.64 8.63
CA ASP A 116 -5.87 20.77 8.99
C ASP A 116 -5.11 22.08 8.80
N PRO A 117 -5.47 22.89 7.80
CA PRO A 117 -4.74 24.12 7.51
C PRO A 117 -4.81 25.15 8.65
N ARG A 118 -5.82 25.08 9.54
CA ARG A 118 -5.94 25.98 10.70
C ARG A 118 -4.75 25.90 11.64
N LEU A 119 -4.06 24.75 11.68
CA LEU A 119 -2.89 24.55 12.55
C LEU A 119 -1.64 25.23 12.00
N SER A 120 -1.59 25.50 10.70
CA SER A 120 -0.43 26.02 9.98
C SER A 120 -0.67 27.36 9.28
N ASP A 121 -1.92 27.80 9.17
CA ASP A 121 -2.28 29.04 8.47
C ASP A 121 -1.60 30.26 9.10
N GLY A 122 -0.99 31.10 8.27
CA GLY A 122 -0.22 32.27 8.67
C GLY A 122 1.08 31.97 9.44
N LYS A 123 1.56 30.72 9.44
CA LYS A 123 2.79 30.31 10.12
C LYS A 123 3.85 29.88 9.11
N THR A 124 5.11 29.95 9.54
CA THR A 124 6.26 29.30 8.88
C THR A 124 6.69 28.13 9.77
N ALA A 125 6.93 26.97 9.17
CA ALA A 125 7.50 25.86 9.91
C ALA A 125 8.98 26.08 10.11
N HIS A 126 9.49 25.74 11.29
CA HIS A 126 10.91 25.86 11.62
C HIS A 126 11.43 24.53 12.13
N VAL A 127 12.63 24.15 11.69
CA VAL A 127 13.30 22.92 12.12
C VAL A 127 14.71 23.25 12.57
N THR A 128 15.01 22.97 13.83
CA THR A 128 16.37 23.03 14.37
C THR A 128 16.96 21.62 14.39
N ILE A 129 18.17 21.47 13.89
CA ILE A 129 18.92 20.21 13.87
C ILE A 129 20.21 20.41 14.61
N THR A 130 20.49 19.55 15.58
CA THR A 130 21.73 19.55 16.36
C THR A 130 22.38 18.17 16.33
N VAL A 131 23.67 18.13 16.58
CA VAL A 131 24.47 16.91 16.64
C VAL A 131 25.02 16.77 18.06
N PRO A 132 24.50 15.87 18.91
CA PRO A 132 24.97 15.75 20.31
C PRO A 132 26.46 15.50 20.46
N SER A 133 27.10 14.83 19.49
CA SER A 133 28.56 14.60 19.48
C SER A 133 29.39 15.81 19.00
N HIS A 134 28.76 16.84 18.41
CA HIS A 134 29.38 18.05 17.90
C HIS A 134 28.47 19.24 18.27
N PRO A 135 28.54 19.70 19.53
CA PRO A 135 27.60 20.70 20.05
C PRO A 135 27.67 22.08 19.33
N ASP A 136 28.79 22.35 18.68
CA ASP A 136 28.95 23.57 17.89
C ASP A 136 28.24 23.53 16.53
N LEU A 137 27.79 22.33 16.09
CA LEU A 137 27.06 22.14 14.83
C LEU A 137 25.56 22.27 15.03
N LYS A 138 25.00 23.32 14.42
CA LYS A 138 23.56 23.58 14.37
C LYS A 138 23.17 23.97 12.96
N ALA A 139 22.07 23.43 12.47
CA ALA A 139 21.41 23.90 11.27
C ALA A 139 19.96 24.29 11.59
N GLU A 140 19.52 25.37 11.00
CA GLU A 140 18.17 25.87 11.09
C GLU A 140 17.57 25.92 9.69
N LEU A 141 16.31 25.52 9.56
CA LEU A 141 15.60 25.51 8.30
C LEU A 141 14.22 26.08 8.49
N ASP A 142 13.95 27.23 7.86
CA ASP A 142 12.62 27.78 7.72
C ASP A 142 11.97 27.20 6.48
N ILE A 143 10.75 26.66 6.68
CA ILE A 143 10.01 25.97 5.66
C ILE A 143 8.69 26.71 5.43
N PRO A 144 8.58 27.47 4.33
CA PRO A 144 7.32 28.10 3.94
C PRO A 144 6.21 27.07 3.77
N ILE A 145 5.00 27.46 4.15
CA ILE A 145 3.82 26.66 3.90
C ILE A 145 3.19 27.12 2.61
N THR A 146 2.97 26.17 1.70
CA THR A 146 2.37 26.43 0.40
C THR A 146 0.97 25.85 0.31
N TYR A 147 0.11 26.49 -0.49
CA TYR A 147 -1.25 26.06 -0.78
C TYR A 147 -1.48 25.84 -2.28
N ASP A 148 -0.44 26.00 -3.09
CA ASP A 148 -0.39 25.68 -4.54
C ASP A 148 -0.20 24.16 -4.76
N TYR A 149 -1.01 23.37 -4.11
CA TYR A 149 -0.91 21.91 -4.02
C TYR A 149 -2.20 21.24 -4.50
N ASN A 150 -2.07 20.06 -5.11
CA ASN A 150 -3.22 19.26 -5.53
C ASN A 150 -3.74 18.42 -4.36
N PHE A 151 -4.69 18.98 -3.62
CA PHE A 151 -5.33 18.30 -2.51
C PHE A 151 -6.29 17.22 -2.99
N VAL A 152 -6.32 16.07 -2.30
CA VAL A 152 -7.20 14.95 -2.62
C VAL A 152 -8.04 14.56 -1.41
N SER A 153 -9.34 14.46 -1.61
CA SER A 153 -10.30 13.98 -0.62
C SER A 153 -11.07 12.80 -1.18
N ASN A 154 -10.73 11.59 -0.76
CA ASN A 154 -11.34 10.35 -1.25
C ASN A 154 -12.37 9.80 -0.27
N PHE A 155 -13.61 9.58 -0.76
CA PHE A 155 -14.75 8.96 -0.09
C PHE A 155 -15.37 7.83 -0.94
N SER A 156 -14.64 7.30 -1.91
CA SER A 156 -15.13 6.21 -2.75
C SER A 156 -15.49 4.97 -1.93
N GLY A 157 -16.44 4.21 -2.41
CA GLY A 157 -16.85 2.94 -1.84
C GLY A 157 -15.72 1.90 -1.87
N ALA A 158 -15.76 0.97 -0.94
CA ALA A 158 -14.81 -0.14 -0.91
C ALA A 158 -15.07 -1.12 -2.06
N ARG A 159 -14.01 -1.79 -2.53
CA ARG A 159 -14.15 -2.91 -3.47
C ARG A 159 -14.87 -4.09 -2.79
N GLY A 160 -15.72 -4.78 -3.52
CA GLY A 160 -16.30 -6.05 -3.12
C GLY A 160 -15.22 -7.14 -2.97
N SER A 161 -15.49 -8.12 -2.12
CA SER A 161 -14.61 -9.30 -1.95
C SER A 161 -14.65 -10.18 -3.19
N ASP A 162 -13.51 -10.77 -3.55
CA ASP A 162 -13.49 -11.78 -4.61
C ASP A 162 -14.10 -13.09 -4.10
N GLY A 163 -14.82 -13.81 -4.96
CA GLY A 163 -15.39 -15.14 -4.71
C GLY A 163 -14.28 -16.18 -4.54
N LEU A 164 -14.53 -17.17 -3.71
CA LEU A 164 -13.60 -18.29 -3.51
C LEU A 164 -13.63 -19.24 -4.70
N SER A 165 -12.49 -19.81 -5.07
CA SER A 165 -12.45 -20.87 -6.07
C SER A 165 -13.05 -22.16 -5.54
N GLY A 166 -13.78 -22.87 -6.38
CA GLY A 166 -14.27 -24.22 -6.10
C GLY A 166 -13.12 -25.23 -5.96
N SER A 167 -13.33 -26.26 -5.18
CA SER A 167 -12.35 -27.35 -5.02
C SER A 167 -12.34 -28.27 -6.23
N ASP A 168 -11.18 -28.78 -6.62
CA ASP A 168 -11.09 -29.81 -7.64
C ASP A 168 -11.69 -31.12 -7.16
N GLY A 169 -12.33 -31.84 -8.08
CA GLY A 169 -12.86 -33.18 -7.86
C GLY A 169 -11.74 -34.22 -7.72
N MET A 170 -11.98 -35.26 -6.94
CA MET A 170 -11.02 -36.35 -6.77
C MET A 170 -11.06 -37.30 -7.97
N ALA A 171 -9.92 -37.80 -8.37
CA ALA A 171 -9.83 -38.84 -9.39
C ALA A 171 -10.48 -40.16 -8.92
N GLY A 172 -11.14 -40.87 -9.81
CA GLY A 172 -11.62 -42.20 -9.55
C GLY A 172 -10.51 -43.22 -9.32
N SER A 173 -10.72 -44.21 -8.45
CA SER A 173 -9.78 -45.27 -8.21
C SER A 173 -9.61 -46.17 -9.43
N SER A 174 -8.37 -46.67 -9.65
CA SER A 174 -8.13 -47.70 -10.69
C SER A 174 -8.79 -49.02 -10.28
N GLY A 175 -9.34 -49.74 -11.24
CA GLY A 175 -9.87 -51.06 -11.05
C GLY A 175 -8.79 -52.07 -10.65
N SER A 176 -9.18 -53.09 -9.89
CA SER A 176 -8.28 -54.17 -9.49
C SER A 176 -7.81 -55.00 -10.70
N MET A 177 -6.59 -55.48 -10.66
CA MET A 177 -6.09 -56.39 -11.68
C MET A 177 -6.73 -57.76 -11.54
N GLY A 178 -7.23 -58.31 -12.64
CA GLY A 178 -7.62 -59.71 -12.79
C GLY A 178 -6.47 -60.56 -13.32
N SER A 179 -6.72 -61.83 -13.66
CA SER A 179 -5.76 -62.74 -14.25
C SER A 179 -5.93 -62.83 -15.80
N THR A 180 -4.82 -62.72 -16.50
CA THR A 180 -4.71 -62.96 -17.95
C THR A 180 -4.19 -64.36 -18.25
N ASP A 181 -3.98 -65.24 -17.24
CA ASP A 181 -3.56 -66.62 -17.40
C ASP A 181 -4.63 -67.40 -18.15
N PRO A 182 -4.35 -68.02 -19.33
CA PRO A 182 -5.30 -68.80 -20.09
C PRO A 182 -5.90 -69.97 -19.32
N ASN A 183 -5.16 -70.53 -18.33
CA ASN A 183 -5.59 -71.64 -17.51
C ASN A 183 -6.44 -71.25 -16.31
N ASN A 184 -6.36 -69.97 -15.89
CA ASN A 184 -7.15 -69.44 -14.76
C ASN A 184 -7.47 -67.93 -15.00
N PRO A 185 -8.29 -67.63 -16.03
CA PRO A 185 -8.65 -66.23 -16.33
C PRO A 185 -9.58 -65.67 -15.28
N SER A 186 -9.39 -64.37 -14.97
CA SER A 186 -10.35 -63.61 -14.15
C SER A 186 -10.50 -62.19 -14.67
N ALA A 187 -11.70 -61.62 -14.52
CA ALA A 187 -12.00 -60.28 -15.00
C ALA A 187 -11.25 -59.21 -14.20
N GLY A 188 -10.79 -58.18 -14.89
CA GLY A 188 -10.33 -56.99 -14.25
C GLY A 188 -11.49 -56.20 -13.60
N GLY A 189 -11.24 -55.56 -12.49
CA GLY A 189 -12.22 -54.69 -11.82
C GLY A 189 -12.49 -53.40 -12.61
N ASN A 190 -13.70 -52.86 -12.49
CA ASN A 190 -14.01 -51.56 -13.10
C ASN A 190 -13.33 -50.42 -12.36
N GLY A 191 -12.91 -49.40 -13.11
CA GLY A 191 -12.40 -48.14 -12.56
C GLY A 191 -13.53 -47.35 -11.87
N GLY A 192 -13.19 -46.62 -10.80
CA GLY A 192 -14.10 -45.73 -10.11
C GLY A 192 -14.39 -44.43 -10.89
N ASN A 193 -15.55 -43.84 -10.63
CA ASN A 193 -15.84 -42.53 -11.21
C ASN A 193 -15.06 -41.43 -10.48
N GLY A 194 -14.60 -40.42 -11.23
CA GLY A 194 -14.14 -39.16 -10.68
C GLY A 194 -15.29 -38.38 -10.05
N THR A 195 -14.99 -37.57 -9.03
CA THR A 195 -16.02 -36.70 -8.44
C THR A 195 -16.08 -35.36 -9.18
N ASN A 196 -17.23 -34.69 -9.11
CA ASN A 196 -17.37 -33.35 -9.70
C ASN A 196 -16.49 -32.33 -8.95
N GLY A 197 -15.99 -31.33 -9.68
CA GLY A 197 -15.43 -30.12 -9.10
C GLY A 197 -16.51 -29.31 -8.40
N GLY A 198 -16.11 -28.58 -7.37
CA GLY A 198 -16.98 -27.66 -6.64
C GLY A 198 -17.21 -26.37 -7.43
N ASP A 199 -18.38 -25.75 -7.25
CA ASP A 199 -18.65 -24.44 -7.86
C ASP A 199 -17.80 -23.33 -7.20
N GLY A 200 -17.40 -22.32 -7.98
CA GLY A 200 -16.80 -21.09 -7.49
C GLY A 200 -17.84 -20.23 -6.79
N GLY A 201 -17.42 -19.50 -5.75
CA GLY A 201 -18.28 -18.56 -5.04
C GLY A 201 -18.48 -17.26 -5.84
N ASP A 202 -19.62 -16.59 -5.64
CA ASP A 202 -19.86 -15.27 -6.25
C ASP A 202 -18.97 -14.20 -5.63
N GLY A 203 -18.58 -13.21 -6.43
CA GLY A 203 -17.93 -11.98 -5.98
C GLY A 203 -18.91 -11.11 -5.20
N GLY A 204 -18.40 -10.43 -4.16
CA GLY A 204 -19.18 -9.48 -3.38
C GLY A 204 -19.43 -8.18 -4.14
N ASN A 205 -20.55 -7.51 -3.86
CA ASN A 205 -20.84 -6.21 -4.43
C ASN A 205 -19.88 -5.13 -3.90
N GLY A 206 -19.53 -4.16 -4.74
CA GLY A 206 -18.81 -2.97 -4.35
C GLY A 206 -19.63 -2.10 -3.39
N GLY A 207 -18.93 -1.42 -2.47
CA GLY A 207 -19.55 -0.48 -1.54
C GLY A 207 -20.04 0.79 -2.26
N SER A 208 -21.17 1.34 -1.82
CA SER A 208 -21.61 2.66 -2.30
C SER A 208 -20.84 3.79 -1.62
N ALA A 209 -20.57 4.86 -2.35
CA ALA A 209 -19.98 6.07 -1.78
C ALA A 209 -21.05 6.92 -1.08
N PRO A 210 -20.68 7.67 -0.01
CA PRO A 210 -21.61 8.55 0.69
C PRO A 210 -21.92 9.82 -0.11
N ALA A 211 -22.99 10.53 0.29
CA ALA A 211 -23.21 11.90 -0.11
C ALA A 211 -22.09 12.80 0.42
N VAL A 212 -21.65 13.76 -0.40
CA VAL A 212 -20.56 14.70 -0.08
C VAL A 212 -21.10 16.12 -0.20
N GLN A 213 -20.88 16.90 0.86
CA GLN A 213 -21.14 18.33 0.88
C GLN A 213 -19.82 19.09 0.81
N VAL A 214 -19.71 20.00 -0.14
CA VAL A 214 -18.56 20.89 -0.28
C VAL A 214 -19.02 22.32 -0.08
N ARG A 215 -18.38 23.05 0.82
CA ARG A 215 -18.62 24.50 1.02
C ARG A 215 -17.34 25.23 0.69
N VAL A 216 -17.44 26.28 -0.11
CA VAL A 216 -16.27 27.03 -0.58
C VAL A 216 -16.52 28.52 -0.40
N THR A 217 -15.53 29.21 0.16
CA THR A 217 -15.52 30.66 0.28
C THR A 217 -14.15 31.22 -0.05
N LEU A 218 -14.09 32.48 -0.41
CA LEU A 218 -12.83 33.17 -0.71
C LEU A 218 -12.33 33.88 0.55
N ARG A 219 -11.09 33.60 0.94
CA ARG A 219 -10.38 34.41 1.94
C ARG A 219 -9.69 35.55 1.21
N PRO A 220 -10.16 36.80 1.42
CA PRO A 220 -9.58 37.97 0.75
C PRO A 220 -8.16 38.24 1.27
N GLY A 221 -7.34 38.89 0.43
CA GLY A 221 -5.96 39.26 0.75
C GLY A 221 -5.21 39.68 -0.51
N ALA A 222 -3.94 40.02 -0.39
CA ALA A 222 -3.06 40.29 -1.53
C ALA A 222 -2.98 39.08 -2.49
N HIS A 223 -3.02 37.87 -1.91
CA HIS A 223 -3.19 36.60 -2.62
C HIS A 223 -4.47 35.95 -2.09
N PRO A 224 -5.58 35.99 -2.86
CA PRO A 224 -6.82 35.37 -2.44
C PRO A 224 -6.67 33.85 -2.39
N LEU A 225 -7.06 33.23 -1.28
CA LEU A 225 -7.04 31.79 -1.09
C LEU A 225 -8.46 31.25 -0.96
N LEU A 226 -8.72 30.07 -1.48
CA LEU A 226 -10.00 29.39 -1.29
C LEU A 226 -9.97 28.57 0.01
N GLN A 227 -10.93 28.85 0.90
CA GLN A 227 -11.25 27.98 2.01
C GLN A 227 -12.29 26.96 1.54
N ALA A 228 -12.01 25.69 1.67
CA ALA A 228 -12.96 24.64 1.34
C ALA A 228 -13.18 23.69 2.53
N SER A 229 -14.45 23.35 2.76
CA SER A 229 -14.85 22.31 3.72
C SER A 229 -15.53 21.19 2.95
N VAL A 230 -15.05 19.97 3.13
CA VAL A 230 -15.62 18.76 2.53
C VAL A 230 -16.14 17.86 3.64
N VAL A 231 -17.45 17.60 3.64
CA VAL A 231 -18.12 16.78 4.64
C VAL A 231 -18.73 15.55 3.99
N ALA A 232 -18.37 14.38 4.49
CA ALA A 232 -18.94 13.10 4.05
C ALA A 232 -18.84 12.06 5.17
N ALA A 233 -19.84 11.22 5.34
CA ALA A 233 -19.88 10.13 6.33
C ALA A 233 -19.48 10.61 7.76
N GLY A 234 -19.94 11.78 8.18
CA GLY A 234 -19.64 12.36 9.50
C GLY A 234 -18.21 12.89 9.67
N LYS A 235 -17.41 12.90 8.62
CA LYS A 235 -16.03 13.43 8.63
C LYS A 235 -15.99 14.77 7.92
N THR A 236 -15.35 15.76 8.54
CA THR A 236 -15.06 17.08 7.94
C THR A 236 -13.57 17.17 7.61
N ARG A 237 -13.25 17.61 6.41
CA ARG A 237 -11.89 17.93 5.98
C ARG A 237 -11.86 19.38 5.51
N LEU A 238 -10.86 20.12 5.95
CA LEU A 238 -10.66 21.53 5.61
C LEU A 238 -9.45 21.67 4.70
N TYR A 239 -9.56 22.59 3.76
CA TYR A 239 -8.52 22.88 2.77
C TYR A 239 -8.36 24.39 2.62
N LEU A 240 -7.13 24.82 2.46
CA LEU A 240 -6.77 26.15 2.00
C LEU A 240 -6.01 25.98 0.69
N ILE A 241 -6.48 26.64 -0.38
CA ILE A 241 -6.03 26.36 -1.75
C ILE A 241 -5.66 27.67 -2.41
N ASP A 242 -4.46 27.74 -2.97
CA ASP A 242 -4.08 28.84 -3.84
C ASP A 242 -4.64 28.58 -5.25
N PRO A 243 -5.56 29.42 -5.74
CA PRO A 243 -6.16 29.20 -7.05
C PRO A 243 -5.18 29.38 -8.23
N GLN A 244 -3.98 29.92 -8.01
CA GLN A 244 -2.98 30.13 -9.06
C GLN A 244 -2.13 28.89 -9.36
N GLY A 245 -2.18 27.85 -8.52
CA GLY A 245 -1.37 26.64 -8.73
C GLY A 245 -1.94 25.41 -8.03
N GLY A 246 -2.86 25.60 -7.08
CA GLY A 246 -3.49 24.51 -6.32
C GLY A 246 -4.82 24.07 -6.92
N ALA A 247 -5.24 22.86 -6.53
CA ALA A 247 -6.53 22.29 -6.87
C ALA A 247 -7.06 21.38 -5.75
N LEU A 248 -8.37 21.15 -5.74
CA LEU A 248 -9.01 20.18 -4.84
C LEU A 248 -9.74 19.12 -5.66
N THR A 249 -9.30 17.88 -5.56
CA THR A 249 -10.00 16.74 -6.14
C THR A 249 -10.78 16.01 -5.03
N VAL A 250 -12.10 15.90 -5.22
CA VAL A 250 -12.97 15.14 -4.31
C VAL A 250 -13.57 13.97 -5.07
N THR A 251 -13.34 12.76 -4.58
CA THR A 251 -13.83 11.53 -5.20
C THR A 251 -14.84 10.83 -4.29
N ALA A 252 -15.97 10.43 -4.88
CA ALA A 252 -17.01 9.65 -4.25
C ALA A 252 -17.55 8.59 -5.23
N ASN A 253 -16.64 7.85 -5.86
CA ASN A 253 -16.98 6.80 -6.83
C ASN A 253 -17.55 5.57 -6.12
N GLY A 254 -18.47 4.87 -6.75
CA GLY A 254 -18.84 3.53 -6.29
C GLY A 254 -17.64 2.60 -6.31
N GLY A 255 -17.55 1.69 -5.34
CA GLY A 255 -16.52 0.66 -5.32
C GLY A 255 -16.74 -0.37 -6.43
N PRO A 256 -15.71 -0.92 -7.07
CA PRO A 256 -15.88 -2.02 -8.02
C PRO A 256 -16.36 -3.28 -7.30
N GLY A 257 -17.13 -4.11 -7.99
CA GLY A 257 -17.48 -5.46 -7.52
C GLY A 257 -16.22 -6.35 -7.43
N GLY A 258 -16.32 -7.41 -6.65
CA GLY A 258 -15.33 -8.49 -6.61
C GLY A 258 -15.49 -9.42 -7.80
N SER A 259 -14.44 -10.10 -8.19
CA SER A 259 -14.50 -11.13 -9.25
C SER A 259 -15.11 -12.41 -8.72
N GLY A 260 -15.89 -13.11 -9.54
CA GLY A 260 -16.36 -14.47 -9.24
C GLY A 260 -15.21 -15.47 -9.14
N GLY A 261 -15.33 -16.45 -8.25
CA GLY A 261 -14.38 -17.55 -8.11
C GLY A 261 -14.46 -18.52 -9.30
N ARG A 262 -13.35 -19.16 -9.62
CA ARG A 262 -13.35 -20.20 -10.64
C ARG A 262 -13.96 -21.49 -10.08
N GLY A 263 -14.74 -22.22 -10.90
CA GLY A 263 -15.12 -23.59 -10.61
C GLY A 263 -13.91 -24.53 -10.57
N GLY A 264 -13.96 -25.52 -9.70
CA GLY A 264 -12.97 -26.58 -9.62
C GLY A 264 -13.06 -27.51 -10.84
N ARG A 265 -11.98 -28.19 -11.17
CA ARG A 265 -11.96 -29.19 -12.25
C ARG A 265 -12.61 -30.48 -11.78
N GLY A 266 -13.32 -31.17 -12.66
CA GLY A 266 -13.79 -32.53 -12.42
C GLY A 266 -12.64 -33.52 -12.26
N GLY A 267 -12.79 -34.48 -11.39
CA GLY A 267 -11.82 -35.56 -11.19
C GLY A 267 -11.72 -36.48 -12.41
N ALA A 268 -10.54 -36.94 -12.72
CA ALA A 268 -10.33 -37.90 -13.82
C ALA A 268 -11.02 -39.23 -13.54
N ALA A 269 -11.47 -39.94 -14.59
CA ALA A 269 -11.95 -41.29 -14.49
C ALA A 269 -10.84 -42.26 -14.03
N GLY A 270 -11.17 -43.21 -13.19
CA GLY A 270 -10.29 -44.35 -12.89
C GLY A 270 -10.20 -45.30 -14.10
N SER A 271 -9.04 -45.85 -14.38
CA SER A 271 -8.86 -46.85 -15.43
C SER A 271 -9.39 -48.20 -14.98
N GLY A 272 -9.98 -48.96 -15.91
CA GLY A 272 -10.31 -50.35 -15.67
C GLY A 272 -9.08 -51.20 -15.42
N GLY A 273 -9.17 -52.22 -14.58
CA GLY A 273 -8.13 -53.21 -14.35
C GLY A 273 -7.90 -54.13 -15.54
N ILE A 274 -6.67 -54.59 -15.73
CA ILE A 274 -6.33 -55.59 -16.74
C ILE A 274 -6.82 -56.95 -16.25
N GLY A 275 -7.41 -57.73 -17.13
CA GLY A 275 -7.90 -59.08 -16.86
C GLY A 275 -8.50 -59.70 -18.10
N THR A 276 -9.17 -60.87 -17.94
CA THR A 276 -9.88 -61.50 -19.02
C THR A 276 -11.37 -61.74 -18.59
N PRO A 277 -12.29 -60.86 -19.02
CA PRO A 277 -12.11 -59.62 -19.79
C PRO A 277 -11.52 -58.46 -18.98
N ASN A 278 -11.03 -57.41 -19.62
CA ASN A 278 -10.63 -56.17 -18.93
C ASN A 278 -11.83 -55.47 -18.27
N GLY A 279 -11.57 -54.80 -17.15
CA GLY A 279 -12.53 -53.90 -16.54
C GLY A 279 -12.80 -52.64 -17.36
N SER A 280 -13.96 -52.07 -17.22
CA SER A 280 -14.31 -50.77 -17.85
C SER A 280 -13.74 -49.61 -17.09
N SER A 281 -13.37 -48.55 -17.77
CA SER A 281 -13.02 -47.28 -17.13
C SER A 281 -14.25 -46.64 -16.47
N GLY A 282 -14.05 -45.91 -15.38
CA GLY A 282 -15.05 -45.06 -14.77
C GLY A 282 -15.43 -43.84 -15.67
N LEU A 283 -16.25 -42.98 -15.15
CA LEU A 283 -16.61 -41.72 -15.78
C LEU A 283 -15.79 -40.56 -15.11
N ALA A 284 -15.42 -39.59 -15.90
CA ALA A 284 -14.82 -38.35 -15.32
C ALA A 284 -15.91 -37.50 -14.63
N GLY A 285 -15.55 -36.84 -13.58
CA GLY A 285 -16.39 -35.82 -12.96
C GLY A 285 -16.53 -34.57 -13.85
N SER A 286 -17.59 -33.82 -13.65
CA SER A 286 -17.83 -32.55 -14.34
C SER A 286 -17.07 -31.43 -13.66
N ASP A 287 -16.66 -30.40 -14.43
CA ASP A 287 -16.13 -29.17 -13.85
C ASP A 287 -17.24 -28.42 -13.10
N GLY A 288 -16.85 -27.74 -11.99
CA GLY A 288 -17.70 -26.80 -11.29
C GLY A 288 -17.95 -25.53 -12.12
N ARG A 289 -19.01 -24.82 -11.80
CA ARG A 289 -19.34 -23.55 -12.45
C ARG A 289 -18.51 -22.43 -11.87
N ASN A 290 -18.16 -21.40 -12.69
CA ASN A 290 -17.62 -20.17 -12.16
C ASN A 290 -18.70 -19.39 -11.41
N GLY A 291 -18.32 -18.71 -10.32
CA GLY A 291 -19.16 -17.73 -9.68
C GLY A 291 -19.34 -16.49 -10.54
N SER A 292 -20.37 -15.71 -10.25
CA SER A 292 -20.66 -14.44 -10.91
C SER A 292 -19.82 -13.32 -10.31
N ASP A 293 -19.48 -12.30 -11.12
CA ASP A 293 -18.85 -11.07 -10.61
C ASP A 293 -19.87 -10.27 -9.78
N GLY A 294 -19.39 -9.62 -8.73
CA GLY A 294 -20.19 -8.69 -7.94
C GLY A 294 -20.51 -7.42 -8.73
N LEU A 295 -21.61 -6.78 -8.40
CA LEU A 295 -22.00 -5.51 -9.02
C LEU A 295 -21.17 -4.34 -8.43
N PRO A 296 -20.86 -3.29 -9.22
CA PRO A 296 -20.25 -2.09 -8.68
C PRO A 296 -21.22 -1.36 -7.75
N GLY A 297 -20.67 -0.71 -6.71
CA GLY A 297 -21.43 0.17 -5.83
C GLY A 297 -21.89 1.44 -6.54
N ARG A 298 -22.83 2.16 -5.93
CA ARG A 298 -23.28 3.46 -6.45
C ARG A 298 -22.30 4.56 -6.08
N GLY A 299 -22.05 5.50 -7.00
CA GLY A 299 -21.34 6.74 -6.69
C GLY A 299 -22.17 7.65 -5.79
N GLY A 300 -21.46 8.43 -4.94
CA GLY A 300 -22.07 9.40 -4.05
C GLY A 300 -22.66 10.61 -4.80
N SER A 301 -23.52 11.37 -4.13
CA SER A 301 -23.98 12.65 -4.62
C SER A 301 -23.06 13.79 -4.15
N PHE A 302 -22.88 14.82 -4.97
CA PHE A 302 -22.20 16.05 -4.59
C PHE A 302 -23.18 17.21 -4.49
N THR A 303 -23.09 17.96 -3.39
CA THR A 303 -23.70 19.28 -3.24
C THR A 303 -22.59 20.27 -2.93
N VAL A 304 -22.33 21.19 -3.84
CA VAL A 304 -21.34 22.26 -3.71
C VAL A 304 -22.06 23.57 -3.45
N THR A 305 -21.84 24.16 -2.26
CA THR A 305 -22.30 25.51 -1.95
C THR A 305 -21.11 26.45 -1.98
N TYR A 306 -21.17 27.48 -2.78
CA TYR A 306 -20.04 28.38 -2.97
C TYR A 306 -20.48 29.85 -2.89
N ASP A 307 -19.58 30.65 -2.30
CA ASP A 307 -19.76 32.11 -2.27
C ASP A 307 -19.64 32.68 -3.72
N PRO A 308 -20.44 33.68 -4.13
CA PRO A 308 -20.39 34.28 -5.47
C PRO A 308 -18.97 34.67 -5.92
N GLN A 309 -18.12 35.12 -5.00
CA GLN A 309 -16.72 35.48 -5.32
C GLN A 309 -15.85 34.30 -5.75
N VAL A 310 -16.26 33.05 -5.46
CA VAL A 310 -15.55 31.83 -5.80
C VAL A 310 -15.81 31.41 -7.25
N GLN A 311 -16.86 31.93 -7.88
CA GLN A 311 -17.29 31.51 -9.23
C GLN A 311 -16.15 31.44 -10.28
N PRO A 312 -15.20 32.39 -10.36
CA PRO A 312 -14.07 32.31 -11.30
C PRO A 312 -13.11 31.14 -11.05
N TYR A 313 -13.12 30.60 -9.85
CA TYR A 313 -12.17 29.57 -9.38
C TYR A 313 -12.78 28.17 -9.27
N LEU A 314 -14.05 27.98 -9.62
CA LEU A 314 -14.72 26.66 -9.51
C LEU A 314 -14.03 25.58 -10.35
N SER A 315 -13.32 25.95 -11.41
CA SER A 315 -12.61 25.02 -12.29
C SER A 315 -11.48 24.24 -11.58
N ILE A 316 -10.95 24.75 -10.45
CA ILE A 316 -9.93 24.02 -9.69
C ILE A 316 -10.52 23.00 -8.71
N ILE A 317 -11.85 22.93 -8.59
CA ILE A 317 -12.53 21.93 -7.75
C ILE A 317 -13.02 20.80 -8.63
N HIS A 318 -12.28 19.71 -8.60
CA HIS A 318 -12.54 18.54 -9.43
C HIS A 318 -13.37 17.52 -8.65
N LEU A 319 -14.55 17.17 -9.18
CA LEU A 319 -15.45 16.21 -8.55
C LEU A 319 -15.54 14.94 -9.40
N SER A 320 -15.47 13.78 -8.76
CA SER A 320 -15.61 12.47 -9.43
C SER A 320 -16.52 11.56 -8.62
N ASN A 321 -17.64 11.11 -9.21
CA ASN A 321 -18.61 10.20 -8.61
C ASN A 321 -19.16 9.19 -9.61
N SER A 322 -18.27 8.42 -10.22
CA SER A 322 -18.66 7.39 -11.18
C SER A 322 -19.79 6.51 -10.61
N GLY A 323 -20.87 6.36 -11.40
CA GLY A 323 -22.09 5.66 -10.96
C GLY A 323 -23.01 6.48 -10.04
N GLY A 324 -22.72 7.78 -9.85
CA GLY A 324 -23.55 8.69 -9.04
C GLY A 324 -24.29 9.74 -9.88
N PRO A 325 -25.16 10.56 -9.26
CA PRO A 325 -25.89 11.64 -9.91
C PRO A 325 -24.94 12.80 -10.26
N LYS A 326 -25.35 13.66 -11.20
CA LYS A 326 -24.62 14.88 -11.53
C LYS A 326 -24.44 15.76 -10.27
N PRO A 327 -23.25 16.38 -10.07
CA PRO A 327 -23.03 17.33 -8.99
C PRO A 327 -23.99 18.51 -9.07
N VAL A 328 -24.50 18.96 -7.92
CA VAL A 328 -25.36 20.14 -7.79
C VAL A 328 -24.52 21.27 -7.23
N PHE A 329 -24.55 22.41 -7.91
CA PHE A 329 -23.87 23.64 -7.51
C PHE A 329 -24.89 24.70 -7.08
N ASN A 330 -24.74 25.22 -5.87
CA ASN A 330 -25.60 26.23 -5.27
C ASN A 330 -24.77 27.47 -4.96
N GLU A 331 -25.08 28.58 -5.64
CA GLU A 331 -24.52 29.87 -5.30
C GLU A 331 -25.27 30.44 -4.09
N ALA A 332 -24.55 30.70 -3.03
CA ALA A 332 -25.09 31.31 -1.82
C ALA A 332 -23.94 31.90 -0.99
N PRO A 333 -24.19 32.94 -0.19
CA PRO A 333 -23.19 33.47 0.72
C PRO A 333 -22.63 32.39 1.65
N VAL A 334 -21.32 32.24 1.69
CA VAL A 334 -20.62 31.32 2.57
C VAL A 334 -19.69 32.12 3.49
N ALA A 335 -20.01 32.14 4.78
CA ALA A 335 -19.13 32.76 5.77
C ALA A 335 -17.75 32.10 5.80
N PRO A 336 -16.70 32.82 6.22
CA PRO A 336 -15.38 32.23 6.43
C PRO A 336 -15.49 30.94 7.26
N LEU A 337 -14.75 29.92 6.87
CA LEU A 337 -14.86 28.59 7.49
C LEU A 337 -14.05 28.47 8.77
N TRP A 338 -13.08 29.37 8.98
CA TRP A 338 -12.31 29.58 10.23
C TRP A 338 -11.67 30.97 10.25
#